data_cf9e740c809d6c4f3bc266f44dbe09ed
#
_entry.id   cf9e740c809d6c4f3bc266f44dbe09ed
#
_cell.length_a   1.000
_cell.length_b   1.000
_cell.length_c   1.000
_cell.angle_alpha   90.00
_cell.angle_beta   90.00
_cell.angle_gamma   90.00
#
_symmetry.space_group_name_H-M   'P 1'
#
loop_
_entity.id
_entity.type
_entity.pdbx_description
1 polymer ?
#
loop_
_entity_poly.entity_id
_entity_poly.type
_entity_poly.pdbx_seq_one_letter_code
_entity_poly.pdbx_strand_id
1 'polypeptide(L)'
;MNKNNSLQALVRTLIYLSPFFFPLYLLRFRIYDIPFTVLEVFTYLLFALWFLSLISRRASFSWAKPLRYYWITAFLLFLGATIGVFTAPHYINLPSNEILDAQRTALGIWKGWVTAPMLYFAVLTQTIRSNLDLERLLRIFVYSSALVALSAYGFGLFGDGITYDFRLSGFFESANYLSLYLVPPLILSICFLLKRTGRPKLKNYLDLSSFVIMAHALFFTKSYAAVIGVFGALIVYALYLMAKERIKTRNIVAGLIALIATFTIVVASQINTPKFRQFLDWENRSSTSVRLEIYEVAWSLIDEEPLTGVGPGLFQAEYQTRGRENLGHIPMEWNIPHPHNIFFAFWLNAGLLGLIAILSFLVLSNLRFTYPLIAFWGIIIHGIFDTPFWKNDLSMIFWIILGAIVILQTYGTPPTKKRKTGIRKRLAPRVSKRARIQY
;
A
#
# COMPACT_ATOMS: atom_id res chain seq x y z
N MET A 1 11.87 33.49 16.67
CA MET A 1 11.47 32.54 15.62
C MET A 1 10.65 33.30 14.57
N ASN A 2 11.14 33.34 13.33
CA ASN A 2 10.49 34.11 12.27
C ASN A 2 9.12 33.46 11.95
N LYS A 3 8.01 34.22 12.01
CA LYS A 3 6.64 33.75 11.69
C LYS A 3 6.55 32.98 10.36
N ASN A 4 7.53 33.19 9.48
CA ASN A 4 7.61 32.54 8.16
C ASN A 4 7.93 31.03 8.21
N ASN A 5 8.57 30.53 9.28
CA ASN A 5 8.90 29.11 9.40
C ASN A 5 7.82 28.30 10.13
N SER A 6 6.88 28.95 10.80
CA SER A 6 5.89 28.27 11.66
C SER A 6 4.87 27.46 10.84
N LEU A 7 4.35 27.98 9.72
CA LEU A 7 3.36 27.30 8.90
C LEU A 7 3.94 26.06 8.20
N GLN A 8 5.15 26.16 7.64
CA GLN A 8 5.82 25.00 7.03
C GLN A 8 6.17 23.93 8.08
N ALA A 9 6.60 24.36 9.29
CA ALA A 9 6.84 23.45 10.39
C ALA A 9 5.55 22.73 10.81
N LEU A 10 4.42 23.47 10.89
CA LEU A 10 3.11 22.89 11.19
C LEU A 10 2.70 21.85 10.14
N VAL A 11 2.76 22.17 8.83
CA VAL A 11 2.45 21.23 7.75
C VAL A 11 3.32 19.97 7.83
N ARG A 12 4.64 20.14 8.08
CA ARG A 12 5.55 19.00 8.25
C ARG A 12 5.18 18.14 9.46
N THR A 13 4.84 18.77 10.59
CA THR A 13 4.40 18.05 11.80
C THR A 13 3.12 17.28 11.54
N LEU A 14 2.13 17.88 10.87
CA LEU A 14 0.88 17.21 10.51
C LEU A 14 1.11 16.02 9.56
N ILE A 15 2.07 16.11 8.62
CA ILE A 15 2.46 14.95 7.80
C ILE A 15 3.03 13.83 8.66
N TYR A 16 3.89 14.12 9.66
CA TYR A 16 4.40 13.08 10.55
C TYR A 16 3.30 12.45 11.41
N LEU A 17 2.29 13.22 11.79
CA LEU A 17 1.17 12.72 12.55
C LEU A 17 0.12 11.98 11.69
N SER A 18 0.12 12.20 10.37
CA SER A 18 -0.91 11.66 9.47
C SER A 18 -1.14 10.14 9.58
N PRO A 19 -0.13 9.26 9.81
CA PRO A 19 -0.40 7.83 9.93
C PRO A 19 -1.32 7.45 11.10
N PHE A 20 -1.37 8.28 12.16
CA PHE A 20 -2.31 8.07 13.28
C PHE A 20 -3.75 8.42 12.91
N PHE A 21 -3.95 9.21 11.85
CA PHE A 21 -5.28 9.58 11.36
C PHE A 21 -5.85 8.55 10.38
N PHE A 22 -5.04 7.65 9.81
CA PHE A 22 -5.53 6.68 8.83
C PHE A 22 -6.72 5.85 9.35
N PRO A 23 -6.71 5.28 10.56
CA PRO A 23 -7.86 4.53 11.08
C PRO A 23 -9.06 5.42 11.46
N LEU A 24 -8.90 6.74 11.53
CA LEU A 24 -10.00 7.66 11.91
C LEU A 24 -11.05 7.85 10.82
N TYR A 25 -10.97 7.15 9.67
CA TYR A 25 -12.06 7.03 8.71
C TYR A 25 -13.31 6.36 9.33
N LEU A 26 -13.15 5.64 10.43
CA LEU A 26 -14.25 5.04 11.19
C LEU A 26 -15.17 6.09 11.83
N LEU A 27 -14.61 7.25 12.18
CA LEU A 27 -15.38 8.36 12.73
C LEU A 27 -16.04 9.12 11.58
N ARG A 28 -17.30 8.75 11.31
CA ARG A 28 -18.13 9.30 10.23
C ARG A 28 -19.15 10.28 10.78
N PHE A 29 -19.38 11.34 10.03
CA PHE A 29 -20.41 12.35 10.33
C PHE A 29 -20.94 12.96 9.03
N ARG A 30 -22.00 13.77 9.13
CA ARG A 30 -22.60 14.43 7.96
C ARG A 30 -22.58 15.94 8.15
N ILE A 31 -22.31 16.67 7.07
CA ILE A 31 -22.44 18.11 6.97
C ILE A 31 -23.37 18.36 5.78
N TYR A 32 -24.56 18.94 6.03
CA TYR A 32 -25.59 19.12 4.99
C TYR A 32 -25.85 17.86 4.16
N ASP A 33 -26.05 16.73 4.83
CA ASP A 33 -26.24 15.39 4.23
C ASP A 33 -25.07 14.82 3.43
N ILE A 34 -23.95 15.51 3.31
CA ILE A 34 -22.74 14.99 2.69
C ILE A 34 -21.98 14.20 3.74
N PRO A 35 -21.66 12.92 3.49
CA PRO A 35 -20.88 12.12 4.44
C PRO A 35 -19.41 12.55 4.41
N PHE A 36 -18.83 12.69 5.60
CA PHE A 36 -17.42 12.95 5.83
C PHE A 36 -16.85 11.97 6.84
N THR A 37 -15.52 11.77 6.78
CA THR A 37 -14.76 11.11 7.82
C THR A 37 -13.75 12.07 8.44
N VAL A 38 -13.34 11.81 9.69
CA VAL A 38 -12.29 12.62 10.34
C VAL A 38 -11.00 12.60 9.51
N LEU A 39 -10.67 11.47 8.88
CA LEU A 39 -9.50 11.35 7.99
C LEU A 39 -9.60 12.29 6.78
N GLU A 40 -10.76 12.39 6.13
CA GLU A 40 -10.97 13.31 5.01
C GLU A 40 -10.80 14.76 5.44
N VAL A 41 -11.45 15.17 6.53
CA VAL A 41 -11.33 16.53 7.05
C VAL A 41 -9.89 16.88 7.40
N PHE A 42 -9.19 15.98 8.09
CA PHE A 42 -7.76 16.13 8.35
C PHE A 42 -6.96 16.36 7.07
N THR A 43 -7.23 15.57 6.03
CA THR A 43 -6.53 15.66 4.75
C THR A 43 -6.81 16.97 4.02
N TYR A 44 -8.06 17.40 3.97
CA TYR A 44 -8.44 18.68 3.36
C TYR A 44 -7.82 19.87 4.12
N LEU A 45 -7.82 19.85 5.46
CA LEU A 45 -7.16 20.87 6.27
C LEU A 45 -5.65 20.89 6.04
N LEU A 46 -5.01 19.73 5.99
CA LEU A 46 -3.59 19.60 5.70
C LEU A 46 -3.26 20.20 4.32
N PHE A 47 -4.07 19.88 3.30
CA PHE A 47 -3.91 20.43 1.96
C PHE A 47 -4.11 21.95 1.96
N ALA A 48 -5.15 22.47 2.61
CA ALA A 48 -5.42 23.90 2.69
C ALA A 48 -4.26 24.67 3.35
N LEU A 49 -3.71 24.16 4.45
CA LEU A 49 -2.55 24.76 5.13
C LEU A 49 -1.30 24.76 4.22
N TRP A 50 -1.05 23.65 3.52
CA TRP A 50 0.04 23.58 2.56
C TRP A 50 -0.17 24.56 1.39
N PHE A 51 -1.38 24.62 0.82
CA PHE A 51 -1.72 25.51 -0.28
C PHE A 51 -1.58 27.00 0.13
N LEU A 52 -2.01 27.37 1.34
CA LEU A 52 -1.76 28.70 1.92
C LEU A 52 -0.28 28.99 2.05
N SER A 53 0.54 28.00 2.41
CA SER A 53 2.00 28.18 2.47
C SER A 53 2.61 28.39 1.08
N LEU A 54 2.05 27.77 0.05
CA LEU A 54 2.47 27.93 -1.35
C LEU A 54 2.12 29.33 -1.88
N ILE A 55 0.87 29.78 -1.74
CA ILE A 55 0.42 31.13 -2.15
C ILE A 55 1.22 32.22 -1.43
N SER A 56 1.48 32.04 -0.14
CA SER A 56 2.28 32.97 0.65
C SER A 56 3.78 32.94 0.29
N ARG A 57 4.17 32.23 -0.78
CA ARG A 57 5.58 32.02 -1.23
C ARG A 57 6.50 31.46 -0.13
N ARG A 58 5.94 30.79 0.86
CA ARG A 58 6.67 30.12 1.95
C ARG A 58 7.08 28.70 1.60
N ALA A 59 6.42 28.11 0.63
CA ALA A 59 6.76 26.79 0.05
C ALA A 59 7.08 26.95 -1.43
N SER A 60 7.87 26.01 -1.98
CA SER A 60 8.17 25.91 -3.41
C SER A 60 7.56 24.65 -3.98
N PHE A 61 6.91 24.76 -5.13
CA PHE A 61 6.43 23.60 -5.88
C PHE A 61 7.57 22.97 -6.68
N SER A 62 7.75 21.66 -6.59
CA SER A 62 8.76 20.93 -7.35
C SER A 62 8.10 20.10 -8.47
N TRP A 63 8.60 20.28 -9.68
CA TRP A 63 8.19 19.54 -10.88
C TRP A 63 9.33 18.67 -11.42
N ALA A 64 10.11 18.05 -10.54
CA ALA A 64 11.25 17.20 -10.91
C ALA A 64 10.80 16.00 -11.76
N LYS A 65 11.69 15.52 -12.66
CA LYS A 65 11.31 14.51 -13.67
C LYS A 65 10.62 13.27 -13.11
N PRO A 66 11.10 12.49 -12.13
CA PRO A 66 10.33 11.34 -11.67
C PRO A 66 8.95 11.74 -11.17
N LEU A 67 8.85 12.75 -10.31
CA LEU A 67 7.63 13.20 -9.66
C LEU A 67 6.54 13.60 -10.66
N ARG A 68 6.87 14.29 -11.74
CA ARG A 68 5.87 14.72 -12.74
C ARG A 68 5.15 13.55 -13.42
N TYR A 69 5.83 12.42 -13.66
CA TYR A 69 5.20 11.25 -14.27
C TYR A 69 4.20 10.59 -13.32
N TYR A 70 4.52 10.53 -12.03
CA TYR A 70 3.56 10.07 -11.01
C TYR A 70 2.35 11.00 -10.92
N TRP A 71 2.53 12.30 -11.08
CA TRP A 71 1.43 13.27 -11.13
C TRP A 71 0.53 13.09 -12.36
N ILE A 72 1.12 12.85 -13.54
CA ILE A 72 0.35 12.57 -14.75
C ILE A 72 -0.46 11.28 -14.55
N THR A 73 0.15 10.24 -13.99
CA THR A 73 -0.53 8.98 -13.71
C THR A 73 -1.64 9.14 -12.66
N ALA A 74 -1.40 9.92 -11.59
CA ALA A 74 -2.42 10.25 -10.60
C ALA A 74 -3.59 11.02 -11.21
N PHE A 75 -3.31 11.93 -12.14
CA PHE A 75 -4.33 12.68 -12.87
C PHE A 75 -5.15 11.76 -13.80
N LEU A 76 -4.55 10.75 -14.44
CA LEU A 76 -5.31 9.75 -15.22
C LEU A 76 -6.29 8.98 -14.34
N LEU A 77 -5.86 8.54 -13.15
CA LEU A 77 -6.76 7.89 -12.18
C LEU A 77 -7.90 8.82 -11.74
N PHE A 78 -7.56 10.07 -11.42
CA PHE A 78 -8.54 11.08 -11.02
C PHE A 78 -9.56 11.35 -12.14
N LEU A 79 -9.08 11.52 -13.37
CA LEU A 79 -9.92 11.76 -14.54
C LEU A 79 -10.84 10.57 -14.82
N GLY A 80 -10.30 9.34 -14.81
CA GLY A 80 -11.10 8.14 -15.02
C GLY A 80 -12.18 7.96 -13.96
N ALA A 81 -11.83 8.11 -12.67
CA ALA A 81 -12.81 8.06 -11.60
C ALA A 81 -13.85 9.21 -11.67
N THR A 82 -13.43 10.40 -12.13
CA THR A 82 -14.36 11.52 -12.36
C THR A 82 -15.36 11.21 -13.49
N ILE A 83 -14.86 10.67 -14.61
CA ILE A 83 -15.74 10.20 -15.71
C ILE A 83 -16.71 9.16 -15.16
N GLY A 84 -16.23 8.17 -14.38
CA GLY A 84 -17.06 7.14 -13.76
C GLY A 84 -18.18 7.70 -12.84
N VAL A 85 -17.95 8.83 -12.17
CA VAL A 85 -19.03 9.52 -11.42
C VAL A 85 -20.11 10.08 -12.33
N PHE A 86 -19.70 10.68 -13.47
CA PHE A 86 -20.68 11.31 -14.39
C PHE A 86 -21.38 10.29 -15.30
N THR A 87 -20.79 9.14 -15.57
CA THR A 87 -21.38 8.05 -16.35
C THR A 87 -22.21 7.11 -15.49
N ALA A 88 -22.02 7.12 -14.17
CA ALA A 88 -22.83 6.33 -13.24
C ALA A 88 -24.34 6.63 -13.40
N PRO A 89 -25.20 5.60 -13.35
CA PRO A 89 -26.65 5.82 -13.35
C PRO A 89 -27.06 6.64 -12.12
N HIS A 90 -28.18 7.37 -12.22
CA HIS A 90 -28.68 8.10 -11.05
C HIS A 90 -29.10 7.15 -9.93
N TYR A 91 -29.80 6.07 -10.28
CA TYR A 91 -30.31 5.08 -9.34
C TYR A 91 -30.10 3.67 -9.83
N ILE A 92 -29.86 2.75 -8.90
CA ILE A 92 -29.82 1.30 -9.14
C ILE A 92 -30.88 0.66 -8.25
N ASN A 93 -31.78 -0.13 -8.85
CA ASN A 93 -32.74 -0.93 -8.10
C ASN A 93 -32.06 -2.21 -7.63
N LEU A 94 -31.91 -2.37 -6.32
CA LEU A 94 -31.30 -3.56 -5.72
C LEU A 94 -32.33 -4.70 -5.61
N PRO A 95 -31.88 -5.97 -5.60
CA PRO A 95 -32.78 -7.11 -5.40
C PRO A 95 -33.54 -7.11 -4.06
N SER A 96 -33.07 -6.32 -3.08
CA SER A 96 -33.75 -6.06 -1.81
C SER A 96 -34.97 -5.14 -1.91
N ASN A 97 -35.34 -4.67 -3.11
CA ASN A 97 -36.29 -3.60 -3.38
C ASN A 97 -35.87 -2.21 -2.83
N GLU A 98 -34.62 -2.06 -2.43
CA GLU A 98 -34.05 -0.75 -2.10
C GLU A 98 -33.56 -0.06 -3.36
N ILE A 99 -33.68 1.27 -3.38
CA ILE A 99 -33.16 2.12 -4.46
C ILE A 99 -31.87 2.77 -3.98
N LEU A 100 -30.75 2.40 -4.60
CA LEU A 100 -29.46 3.03 -4.33
C LEU A 100 -29.32 4.31 -5.16
N ASP A 101 -29.05 5.44 -4.52
CA ASP A 101 -28.55 6.64 -5.19
C ASP A 101 -27.10 6.40 -5.62
N ALA A 102 -26.94 5.91 -6.84
CA ALA A 102 -25.66 5.45 -7.34
C ALA A 102 -24.70 6.62 -7.61
N GLN A 103 -25.20 7.71 -8.17
CA GLN A 103 -24.37 8.89 -8.47
C GLN A 103 -23.85 9.54 -7.18
N ARG A 104 -24.68 9.65 -6.15
CA ARG A 104 -24.26 10.16 -4.83
C ARG A 104 -23.25 9.24 -4.17
N THR A 105 -23.42 7.94 -4.29
CA THR A 105 -22.48 6.92 -3.79
C THR A 105 -21.13 7.06 -4.50
N ALA A 106 -21.14 7.10 -5.84
CA ALA A 106 -19.94 7.28 -6.64
C ALA A 106 -19.19 8.58 -6.30
N LEU A 107 -19.90 9.69 -6.12
CA LEU A 107 -19.34 10.97 -5.71
C LEU A 107 -18.69 10.90 -4.31
N GLY A 108 -19.34 10.21 -3.37
CA GLY A 108 -18.80 10.01 -2.01
C GLY A 108 -17.50 9.22 -2.01
N ILE A 109 -17.45 8.14 -2.78
CA ILE A 109 -16.26 7.30 -2.96
C ILE A 109 -15.15 8.06 -3.69
N TRP A 110 -15.45 8.73 -4.78
CA TRP A 110 -14.51 9.58 -5.51
C TRP A 110 -13.88 10.65 -4.59
N LYS A 111 -14.72 11.33 -3.78
CA LYS A 111 -14.24 12.34 -2.83
C LYS A 111 -13.31 11.75 -1.78
N GLY A 112 -13.70 10.63 -1.16
CA GLY A 112 -13.01 10.07 0.01
C GLY A 112 -11.85 9.14 -0.32
N TRP A 113 -11.93 8.38 -1.41
CA TRP A 113 -10.96 7.32 -1.72
C TRP A 113 -10.01 7.68 -2.86
N VAL A 114 -10.36 8.67 -3.68
CA VAL A 114 -9.51 9.14 -4.78
C VAL A 114 -8.98 10.55 -4.49
N THR A 115 -9.88 11.54 -4.32
CA THR A 115 -9.50 12.95 -4.21
C THR A 115 -8.71 13.23 -2.94
N ALA A 116 -9.23 12.87 -1.76
CA ALA A 116 -8.56 13.16 -0.50
C ALA A 116 -7.16 12.52 -0.42
N PRO A 117 -6.95 11.21 -0.72
CA PRO A 117 -5.62 10.61 -0.71
C PRO A 117 -4.67 11.17 -1.76
N MET A 118 -5.18 11.61 -2.92
CA MET A 118 -4.35 12.27 -3.93
C MET A 118 -3.87 13.66 -3.47
N LEU A 119 -4.71 14.41 -2.75
CA LEU A 119 -4.30 15.67 -2.11
C LEU A 119 -3.23 15.41 -1.02
N TYR A 120 -3.39 14.33 -0.24
CA TYR A 120 -2.36 13.90 0.70
C TYR A 120 -1.03 13.61 0.01
N PHE A 121 -1.04 12.85 -1.10
CA PHE A 121 0.14 12.58 -1.92
C PHE A 121 0.82 13.87 -2.42
N ALA A 122 0.00 14.88 -2.78
CA ALA A 122 0.49 16.20 -3.15
C ALA A 122 1.32 16.82 -2.03
N VAL A 123 0.73 16.96 -0.86
CA VAL A 123 1.38 17.60 0.28
C VAL A 123 2.60 16.81 0.72
N LEU A 124 2.50 15.48 0.78
CA LEU A 124 3.60 14.59 1.14
C LEU A 124 4.83 14.79 0.24
N THR A 125 4.65 14.68 -1.08
CA THR A 125 5.76 14.74 -2.05
C THR A 125 6.36 16.13 -2.20
N GLN A 126 5.59 17.17 -1.91
CA GLN A 126 6.07 18.55 -1.94
C GLN A 126 6.71 19.01 -0.64
N THR A 127 6.42 18.36 0.49
CA THR A 127 6.94 18.75 1.82
C THR A 127 8.14 17.90 2.24
N ILE A 128 8.10 16.58 2.03
CA ILE A 128 9.17 15.66 2.41
C ILE A 128 10.15 15.51 1.26
N ARG A 129 11.36 16.07 1.41
CA ARG A 129 12.39 16.10 0.35
C ARG A 129 13.73 15.50 0.78
N SER A 130 13.85 15.02 2.02
CA SER A 130 15.07 14.39 2.52
C SER A 130 14.84 12.92 2.87
N ASN A 131 15.87 12.09 2.65
CA ASN A 131 15.83 10.67 3.01
C ASN A 131 15.60 10.46 4.51
N LEU A 132 16.14 11.36 5.34
CA LEU A 132 16.02 11.27 6.80
C LEU A 132 14.59 11.56 7.25
N ASP A 133 13.98 12.62 6.70
CA ASP A 133 12.59 12.98 7.02
C ASP A 133 11.62 11.88 6.55
N LEU A 134 11.87 11.32 5.36
CA LEU A 134 11.09 10.19 4.85
C LEU A 134 11.22 8.95 5.74
N GLU A 135 12.45 8.59 6.15
CA GLU A 135 12.65 7.44 7.04
C GLU A 135 11.94 7.64 8.38
N ARG A 136 11.94 8.86 8.93
CA ARG A 136 11.18 9.19 10.15
C ARG A 136 9.68 8.99 9.96
N LEU A 137 9.11 9.52 8.87
CA LEU A 137 7.70 9.34 8.54
C LEU A 137 7.32 7.88 8.42
N LEU A 138 8.10 7.09 7.67
CA LEU A 138 7.80 5.67 7.47
C LEU A 138 7.95 4.84 8.76
N ARG A 139 8.85 5.22 9.69
CA ARG A 139 8.90 4.61 11.03
C ARG A 139 7.67 4.96 11.86
N ILE A 140 7.21 6.22 11.81
CA ILE A 140 5.98 6.63 12.48
C ILE A 140 4.79 5.84 11.90
N PHE A 141 4.75 5.62 10.59
CA PHE A 141 3.73 4.78 9.96
C PHE A 141 3.80 3.32 10.46
N VAL A 142 4.99 2.73 10.58
CA VAL A 142 5.18 1.39 11.17
C VAL A 142 4.70 1.35 12.62
N TYR A 143 5.04 2.34 13.43
CA TYR A 143 4.66 2.37 14.86
C TYR A 143 3.16 2.60 15.05
N SER A 144 2.54 3.49 14.28
CA SER A 144 1.08 3.68 14.30
C SER A 144 0.34 2.40 13.87
N SER A 145 0.87 1.68 12.87
CA SER A 145 0.28 0.41 12.44
C SER A 145 0.43 -0.71 13.47
N ALA A 146 1.52 -0.71 14.26
CA ALA A 146 1.64 -1.62 15.40
C ALA A 146 0.62 -1.30 16.50
N LEU A 147 0.28 -0.02 16.71
CA LEU A 147 -0.80 0.36 17.63
C LEU A 147 -2.17 -0.09 17.11
N VAL A 148 -2.41 -0.01 15.79
CA VAL A 148 -3.62 -0.58 15.16
C VAL A 148 -3.69 -2.09 15.39
N ALA A 149 -2.58 -2.82 15.24
CA ALA A 149 -2.52 -4.25 15.53
C ALA A 149 -2.78 -4.55 17.02
N LEU A 150 -2.24 -3.75 17.94
CA LEU A 150 -2.52 -3.87 19.37
C LEU A 150 -3.99 -3.59 19.71
N SER A 151 -4.58 -2.56 19.09
CA SER A 151 -6.02 -2.27 19.29
C SER A 151 -6.90 -3.40 18.80
N ALA A 152 -6.50 -4.12 17.72
CA ALA A 152 -7.25 -5.28 17.26
C ALA A 152 -7.37 -6.36 18.33
N TYR A 153 -6.32 -6.59 19.13
CA TYR A 153 -6.40 -7.51 20.28
C TYR A 153 -7.30 -6.96 21.40
N GLY A 154 -7.24 -5.64 21.64
CA GLY A 154 -8.15 -5.00 22.62
C GLY A 154 -9.62 -5.26 22.26
N PHE A 155 -9.99 -5.02 21.00
CA PHE A 155 -11.35 -5.34 20.51
C PHE A 155 -11.67 -6.84 20.64
N GLY A 156 -10.71 -7.72 20.32
CA GLY A 156 -10.87 -9.17 20.49
C GLY A 156 -11.14 -9.61 21.94
N LEU A 157 -10.54 -8.95 22.93
CA LEU A 157 -10.77 -9.22 24.34
C LEU A 157 -12.19 -8.82 24.80
N PHE A 158 -12.79 -7.80 24.16
CA PHE A 158 -14.16 -7.34 24.43
C PHE A 158 -15.22 -8.06 23.58
N GLY A 159 -14.83 -9.03 22.73
CA GLY A 159 -15.75 -9.85 21.94
C GLY A 159 -16.06 -9.33 20.54
N ASP A 160 -15.73 -8.09 20.20
CA ASP A 160 -16.10 -7.44 18.94
C ASP A 160 -15.04 -7.56 17.83
N GLY A 161 -13.84 -7.99 18.15
CA GLY A 161 -12.68 -7.99 17.23
C GLY A 161 -12.37 -9.34 16.60
N ILE A 162 -13.25 -10.34 16.73
CA ILE A 162 -13.08 -11.68 16.19
C ILE A 162 -14.28 -12.03 15.31
N THR A 163 -14.00 -12.45 14.08
CA THR A 163 -15.04 -12.87 13.13
C THR A 163 -15.66 -14.20 13.50
N TYR A 164 -16.82 -14.56 12.92
CA TYR A 164 -17.51 -15.82 13.15
C TYR A 164 -16.64 -17.06 12.84
N ASP A 165 -15.63 -16.93 11.97
CA ASP A 165 -14.67 -17.99 11.61
C ASP A 165 -13.36 -17.92 12.43
N PHE A 166 -13.40 -17.26 13.60
CA PHE A 166 -12.30 -17.12 14.56
C PHE A 166 -11.04 -16.49 13.98
N ARG A 167 -11.21 -15.38 13.25
CA ARG A 167 -10.13 -14.58 12.69
C ARG A 167 -10.09 -13.22 13.36
N LEU A 168 -8.88 -12.72 13.61
CA LEU A 168 -8.69 -11.38 14.17
C LEU A 168 -9.03 -10.32 13.11
N SER A 169 -10.02 -9.47 13.41
CA SER A 169 -10.41 -8.33 12.57
C SER A 169 -10.23 -6.99 13.28
N GLY A 170 -10.23 -6.97 14.62
CA GLY A 170 -10.22 -5.76 15.41
C GLY A 170 -11.46 -4.90 15.12
N PHE A 171 -11.27 -3.62 14.91
CA PHE A 171 -12.33 -2.69 14.53
C PHE A 171 -12.66 -2.67 13.03
N PHE A 172 -11.97 -3.48 12.22
CA PHE A 172 -12.25 -3.59 10.79
C PHE A 172 -13.46 -4.52 10.55
N GLU A 173 -14.19 -4.25 9.50
CA GLU A 173 -15.35 -5.04 9.06
C GLU A 173 -15.00 -6.51 8.74
N SER A 174 -13.75 -6.79 8.41
CA SER A 174 -13.25 -8.14 8.17
C SER A 174 -11.78 -8.30 8.51
N ALA A 175 -11.36 -9.53 8.78
CA ALA A 175 -9.96 -9.89 8.98
C ALA A 175 -9.08 -9.60 7.74
N ASN A 176 -9.68 -9.61 6.54
CA ASN A 176 -8.96 -9.25 5.32
C ASN A 176 -8.58 -7.77 5.31
N TYR A 177 -9.45 -6.86 5.76
CA TYR A 177 -9.10 -5.43 5.85
C TYR A 177 -7.97 -5.17 6.84
N LEU A 178 -7.97 -5.83 8.00
CA LEU A 178 -6.83 -5.74 8.92
C LEU A 178 -5.54 -6.23 8.25
N SER A 179 -5.60 -7.34 7.53
CA SER A 179 -4.43 -7.89 6.83
C SER A 179 -3.93 -6.97 5.70
N LEU A 180 -4.83 -6.38 4.92
CA LEU A 180 -4.49 -5.37 3.89
C LEU A 180 -3.80 -4.15 4.48
N TYR A 181 -4.26 -3.70 5.66
CA TYR A 181 -3.66 -2.59 6.39
C TYR A 181 -2.24 -2.92 6.88
N LEU A 182 -2.02 -4.14 7.41
CA LEU A 182 -0.77 -4.51 8.07
C LEU A 182 0.36 -4.93 7.12
N VAL A 183 0.08 -5.45 5.93
CA VAL A 183 1.10 -5.96 5.00
C VAL A 183 2.17 -4.92 4.64
N PRO A 184 1.85 -3.69 4.18
CA PRO A 184 2.87 -2.73 3.79
C PRO A 184 3.76 -2.26 4.95
N PRO A 185 3.25 -1.88 6.14
CA PRO A 185 4.09 -1.47 7.25
C PRO A 185 4.89 -2.62 7.86
N LEU A 186 4.38 -3.86 7.82
CA LEU A 186 5.14 -5.05 8.22
C LEU A 186 6.37 -5.23 7.34
N ILE A 187 6.23 -5.14 6.01
CA ILE A 187 7.36 -5.23 5.08
C ILE A 187 8.37 -4.09 5.32
N LEU A 188 7.88 -2.86 5.57
CA LEU A 188 8.77 -1.75 5.91
C LEU A 188 9.55 -2.00 7.20
N SER A 189 8.92 -2.59 8.23
CA SER A 189 9.61 -2.94 9.47
C SER A 189 10.73 -3.96 9.24
N ILE A 190 10.51 -4.97 8.39
CA ILE A 190 11.55 -5.91 7.94
C ILE A 190 12.69 -5.14 7.25
N CYS A 191 12.38 -4.21 6.35
CA CYS A 191 13.40 -3.39 5.68
C CYS A 191 14.23 -2.57 6.68
N PHE A 192 13.62 -2.03 7.74
CA PHE A 192 14.34 -1.30 8.77
C PHE A 192 15.21 -2.22 9.64
N LEU A 193 14.74 -3.41 9.96
CA LEU A 193 15.52 -4.42 10.68
C LEU A 193 16.73 -4.88 9.87
N LEU A 194 16.61 -5.10 8.57
CA LEU A 194 17.70 -5.48 7.68
C LEU A 194 18.74 -4.37 7.46
N LYS A 195 18.36 -3.10 7.62
CA LYS A 195 19.28 -1.95 7.53
C LYS A 195 20.08 -1.68 8.79
N ARG A 196 19.94 -2.47 9.85
CA ARG A 196 20.62 -2.25 11.12
C ARG A 196 22.14 -2.27 10.95
N THR A 197 22.78 -1.22 11.42
CA THR A 197 24.25 -1.11 11.49
C THR A 197 24.65 -0.57 12.85
N GLY A 198 25.69 -1.15 13.44
CA GLY A 198 26.25 -0.71 14.71
C GLY A 198 25.45 -1.14 15.96
N ARG A 199 25.72 -0.47 17.10
CA ARG A 199 25.06 -0.78 18.39
C ARG A 199 23.56 -0.51 18.32
N PRO A 200 22.73 -1.36 18.98
CA PRO A 200 21.28 -1.17 18.99
C PRO A 200 20.90 0.14 19.68
N LYS A 201 19.98 0.87 19.08
CA LYS A 201 19.39 2.11 19.61
C LYS A 201 17.91 1.87 19.92
N LEU A 202 17.28 2.72 20.72
CA LEU A 202 15.86 2.61 21.07
C LEU A 202 14.97 2.37 19.85
N LYS A 203 15.20 3.08 18.73
CA LYS A 203 14.46 2.88 17.48
C LYS A 203 14.52 1.43 16.96
N ASN A 204 15.60 0.71 17.21
CA ASN A 204 15.74 -0.66 16.75
C ASN A 204 14.88 -1.65 17.57
N TYR A 205 14.66 -1.35 18.83
CA TYR A 205 13.74 -2.11 19.70
C TYR A 205 12.30 -1.81 19.30
N LEU A 206 11.98 -0.55 19.02
CA LEU A 206 10.65 -0.16 18.50
C LEU A 206 10.36 -0.80 17.13
N ASP A 207 11.33 -0.86 16.21
CA ASP A 207 11.18 -1.56 14.93
C ASP A 207 10.92 -3.05 15.13
N LEU A 208 11.64 -3.70 16.07
CA LEU A 208 11.49 -5.12 16.35
C LEU A 208 10.15 -5.43 17.03
N SER A 209 9.77 -4.65 18.05
CA SER A 209 8.49 -4.85 18.72
C SER A 209 7.31 -4.61 17.77
N SER A 210 7.38 -3.57 16.92
CA SER A 210 6.36 -3.31 15.90
C SER A 210 6.26 -4.47 14.91
N PHE A 211 7.41 -5.02 14.46
CA PHE A 211 7.43 -6.20 13.59
C PHE A 211 6.74 -7.39 14.25
N VAL A 212 7.10 -7.72 15.50
CA VAL A 212 6.54 -8.87 16.22
C VAL A 212 5.02 -8.72 16.41
N ILE A 213 4.57 -7.54 16.85
CA ILE A 213 3.15 -7.26 17.07
C ILE A 213 2.35 -7.39 15.76
N MET A 214 2.82 -6.76 14.69
CA MET A 214 2.12 -6.82 13.40
C MET A 214 2.17 -8.22 12.76
N ALA A 215 3.30 -8.94 12.84
CA ALA A 215 3.43 -10.28 12.31
C ALA A 215 2.50 -11.27 13.03
N HIS A 216 2.42 -11.16 14.37
CA HIS A 216 1.52 -11.94 15.19
C HIS A 216 0.05 -11.64 14.87
N ALA A 217 -0.34 -10.34 14.78
CA ALA A 217 -1.68 -9.96 14.39
C ALA A 217 -2.04 -10.48 12.99
N LEU A 218 -1.13 -10.33 12.01
CA LEU A 218 -1.33 -10.82 10.66
C LEU A 218 -1.54 -12.35 10.63
N PHE A 219 -0.81 -13.10 11.43
CA PHE A 219 -0.99 -14.55 11.56
C PHE A 219 -2.42 -14.90 12.00
N PHE A 220 -2.97 -14.19 12.98
CA PHE A 220 -4.33 -14.42 13.48
C PHE A 220 -5.44 -13.90 12.56
N THR A 221 -5.11 -13.08 11.53
CA THR A 221 -6.09 -12.78 10.48
C THR A 221 -6.40 -14.00 9.60
N LYS A 222 -5.54 -15.03 9.58
CA LYS A 222 -5.63 -16.21 8.72
C LYS A 222 -5.84 -15.84 7.24
N SER A 223 -5.25 -14.72 6.80
CA SER A 223 -5.32 -14.25 5.41
C SER A 223 -4.18 -14.84 4.59
N TYR A 224 -4.45 -15.86 3.78
CA TYR A 224 -3.44 -16.48 2.91
C TYR A 224 -2.93 -15.52 1.84
N ALA A 225 -3.80 -14.67 1.31
CA ALA A 225 -3.42 -13.62 0.36
C ALA A 225 -2.38 -12.66 0.95
N ALA A 226 -2.53 -12.29 2.24
CA ALA A 226 -1.57 -11.45 2.95
C ALA A 226 -0.22 -12.16 3.16
N VAL A 227 -0.24 -13.44 3.52
CA VAL A 227 0.97 -14.27 3.65
C VAL A 227 1.70 -14.32 2.30
N ILE A 228 0.98 -14.64 1.21
CA ILE A 228 1.52 -14.63 -0.16
C ILE A 228 2.08 -13.24 -0.51
N GLY A 229 1.40 -12.16 -0.15
CA GLY A 229 1.84 -10.78 -0.38
C GLY A 229 3.18 -10.47 0.30
N VAL A 230 3.33 -10.82 1.57
CA VAL A 230 4.59 -10.59 2.32
C VAL A 230 5.72 -11.44 1.76
N PHE A 231 5.52 -12.75 1.63
CA PHE A 231 6.58 -13.67 1.18
C PHE A 231 6.95 -13.42 -0.29
N GLY A 232 5.97 -13.17 -1.16
CA GLY A 232 6.19 -12.82 -2.56
C GLY A 232 7.02 -11.55 -2.72
N ALA A 233 6.71 -10.50 -1.94
CA ALA A 233 7.51 -9.27 -1.95
C ALA A 233 8.97 -9.50 -1.49
N LEU A 234 9.19 -10.34 -0.49
CA LEU A 234 10.53 -10.69 -0.02
C LEU A 234 11.29 -11.54 -1.05
N ILE A 235 10.62 -12.43 -1.79
CA ILE A 235 11.21 -13.16 -2.92
C ILE A 235 11.64 -12.19 -4.03
N VAL A 236 10.76 -11.25 -4.43
CA VAL A 236 11.11 -10.22 -5.42
C VAL A 236 12.34 -9.42 -4.97
N TYR A 237 12.43 -9.10 -3.67
CA TYR A 237 13.60 -8.43 -3.11
C TYR A 237 14.87 -9.30 -3.18
N ALA A 238 14.78 -10.57 -2.83
CA ALA A 238 15.92 -11.50 -2.92
C ALA A 238 16.42 -11.65 -4.36
N LEU A 239 15.52 -11.81 -5.33
CA LEU A 239 15.84 -11.87 -6.77
C LEU A 239 16.51 -10.57 -7.25
N TYR A 240 16.04 -9.42 -6.80
CA TYR A 240 16.68 -8.14 -7.09
C TYR A 240 18.11 -8.08 -6.55
N LEU A 241 18.35 -8.53 -5.31
CA LEU A 241 19.69 -8.56 -4.71
C LEU A 241 20.64 -9.50 -5.48
N MET A 242 20.13 -10.63 -5.96
CA MET A 242 20.88 -11.55 -6.83
C MET A 242 21.28 -10.87 -8.15
N ALA A 243 20.33 -10.32 -8.86
CA ALA A 243 20.55 -9.66 -10.15
C ALA A 243 21.53 -8.48 -10.08
N LYS A 244 21.69 -7.86 -8.92
CA LYS A 244 22.64 -6.75 -8.68
C LYS A 244 23.95 -7.15 -8.05
N GLU A 245 24.20 -8.44 -7.84
CA GLU A 245 25.43 -8.98 -7.19
C GLU A 245 25.79 -8.27 -5.88
N ARG A 246 24.75 -7.81 -5.14
CA ARG A 246 24.96 -7.03 -3.92
C ARG A 246 25.31 -7.87 -2.72
N ILE A 247 24.94 -9.15 -2.74
CA ILE A 247 25.17 -10.12 -1.68
C ILE A 247 25.67 -11.41 -2.33
N LYS A 248 26.51 -12.16 -1.60
CA LYS A 248 26.98 -13.47 -2.06
C LYS A 248 25.79 -14.41 -2.31
N THR A 249 25.76 -15.06 -3.46
CA THR A 249 24.67 -15.97 -3.87
C THR A 249 24.32 -16.99 -2.79
N ARG A 250 25.33 -17.55 -2.08
CA ARG A 250 25.10 -18.47 -0.96
C ARG A 250 24.22 -17.89 0.14
N ASN A 251 24.41 -16.60 0.49
CA ASN A 251 23.61 -15.96 1.54
C ASN A 251 22.17 -15.68 1.08
N ILE A 252 21.99 -15.40 -0.21
CA ILE A 252 20.66 -15.21 -0.79
C ILE A 252 19.92 -16.55 -0.83
N VAL A 253 20.57 -17.60 -1.29
CA VAL A 253 20.00 -18.96 -1.29
C VAL A 253 19.63 -19.40 0.13
N ALA A 254 20.50 -19.19 1.11
CA ALA A 254 20.18 -19.48 2.51
C ALA A 254 18.97 -18.65 3.01
N GLY A 255 18.89 -17.37 2.64
CA GLY A 255 17.74 -16.51 2.95
C GLY A 255 16.44 -16.99 2.30
N LEU A 256 16.49 -17.44 1.04
CA LEU A 256 15.33 -18.01 0.34
C LEU A 256 14.89 -19.34 0.96
N ILE A 257 15.82 -20.22 1.33
CA ILE A 257 15.49 -21.45 2.05
C ILE A 257 14.83 -21.15 3.40
N ALA A 258 15.37 -20.21 4.17
CA ALA A 258 14.77 -19.78 5.43
C ALA A 258 13.37 -19.17 5.22
N LEU A 259 13.18 -18.39 4.17
CA LEU A 259 11.90 -17.81 3.79
C LEU A 259 10.86 -18.89 3.44
N ILE A 260 11.24 -19.86 2.60
CA ILE A 260 10.40 -21.01 2.22
C ILE A 260 10.06 -21.84 3.46
N ALA A 261 11.06 -22.16 4.30
CA ALA A 261 10.82 -22.90 5.53
C ALA A 261 9.83 -22.17 6.46
N THR A 262 9.99 -20.85 6.65
CA THR A 262 9.06 -20.05 7.46
C THR A 262 7.65 -20.04 6.84
N PHE A 263 7.53 -19.87 5.53
CA PHE A 263 6.25 -19.95 4.82
C PHE A 263 5.58 -21.32 5.06
N THR A 264 6.33 -22.41 4.88
CA THR A 264 5.85 -23.79 5.10
C THR A 264 5.36 -23.96 6.54
N ILE A 265 6.11 -23.48 7.55
CA ILE A 265 5.72 -23.56 8.96
C ILE A 265 4.43 -22.77 9.21
N VAL A 266 4.31 -21.56 8.67
CA VAL A 266 3.11 -20.73 8.81
C VAL A 266 1.89 -21.42 8.20
N VAL A 267 2.02 -21.98 7.00
CA VAL A 267 0.94 -22.71 6.33
C VAL A 267 0.62 -24.01 7.08
N ALA A 268 1.62 -24.80 7.44
CA ALA A 268 1.46 -26.07 8.16
C ALA A 268 0.76 -25.90 9.52
N SER A 269 1.06 -24.81 10.24
CA SER A 269 0.39 -24.50 11.50
C SER A 269 -1.11 -24.23 11.37
N GLN A 270 -1.61 -24.00 10.15
CA GLN A 270 -3.01 -23.70 9.87
C GLN A 270 -3.77 -24.85 9.21
N ILE A 271 -3.12 -25.98 8.87
CA ILE A 271 -3.72 -27.12 8.15
C ILE A 271 -4.98 -27.63 8.83
N ASN A 272 -5.03 -27.66 10.16
CA ASN A 272 -6.17 -28.17 10.92
C ASN A 272 -7.28 -27.13 11.14
N THR A 273 -7.11 -25.89 10.65
CA THR A 273 -8.13 -24.85 10.82
C THR A 273 -9.29 -25.05 9.84
N PRO A 274 -10.55 -24.73 10.23
CA PRO A 274 -11.69 -24.78 9.31
C PRO A 274 -11.44 -23.96 8.04
N LYS A 275 -10.77 -22.81 8.16
CA LYS A 275 -10.44 -21.93 7.03
C LYS A 275 -9.53 -22.60 6.00
N PHE A 276 -8.54 -23.40 6.46
CA PHE A 276 -7.63 -24.10 5.54
C PHE A 276 -8.37 -25.24 4.80
N ARG A 277 -9.24 -25.95 5.49
CA ARG A 277 -10.07 -27.00 4.87
C ARG A 277 -10.99 -26.43 3.80
N GLN A 278 -11.66 -25.31 4.09
CA GLN A 278 -12.48 -24.59 3.11
C GLN A 278 -11.65 -24.09 1.91
N PHE A 279 -10.40 -23.69 2.11
CA PHE A 279 -9.54 -23.25 1.01
C PHE A 279 -9.21 -24.38 0.02
N LEU A 280 -9.12 -25.62 0.49
CA LEU A 280 -8.87 -26.80 -0.34
C LEU A 280 -10.13 -27.41 -0.94
N ASP A 281 -11.32 -26.99 -0.51
CA ASP A 281 -12.60 -27.48 -1.00
C ASP A 281 -13.00 -26.71 -2.27
N TRP A 282 -12.77 -27.31 -3.43
CA TRP A 282 -13.07 -26.69 -4.73
C TRP A 282 -14.50 -26.99 -5.22
N GLU A 283 -15.16 -28.01 -4.67
CA GLU A 283 -16.51 -28.45 -5.08
C GLU A 283 -17.61 -27.69 -4.35
N ASN A 284 -17.33 -27.22 -3.14
CA ASN A 284 -18.28 -26.47 -2.32
C ASN A 284 -17.92 -24.98 -2.19
N ARG A 285 -18.74 -24.21 -1.44
CA ARG A 285 -18.48 -22.81 -1.16
C ARG A 285 -17.15 -22.62 -0.43
N SER A 286 -16.16 -22.12 -1.13
CA SER A 286 -14.83 -21.82 -0.63
C SER A 286 -14.43 -20.36 -0.95
N SER A 287 -13.38 -19.88 -0.31
CA SER A 287 -12.85 -18.56 -0.65
C SER A 287 -12.33 -18.47 -2.09
N THR A 288 -11.98 -19.60 -2.71
CA THR A 288 -11.49 -19.68 -4.08
C THR A 288 -12.65 -19.72 -5.07
N SER A 289 -13.66 -20.60 -4.86
CA SER A 289 -14.83 -20.69 -5.72
C SER A 289 -15.61 -19.36 -5.75
N VAL A 290 -15.81 -18.74 -4.60
CA VAL A 290 -16.43 -17.39 -4.50
C VAL A 290 -15.64 -16.35 -5.30
N ARG A 291 -14.30 -16.36 -5.26
CA ARG A 291 -13.50 -15.43 -6.05
C ARG A 291 -13.62 -15.67 -7.56
N LEU A 292 -13.71 -16.91 -7.99
CA LEU A 292 -13.91 -17.21 -9.41
C LEU A 292 -15.23 -16.63 -9.93
N GLU A 293 -16.34 -16.81 -9.19
CA GLU A 293 -17.62 -16.16 -9.53
C GLU A 293 -17.50 -14.62 -9.56
N ILE A 294 -16.82 -14.04 -8.55
CA ILE A 294 -16.58 -12.59 -8.50
C ILE A 294 -15.79 -12.11 -9.74
N TYR A 295 -14.77 -12.88 -10.17
CA TYR A 295 -13.97 -12.52 -11.34
C TYR A 295 -14.76 -12.65 -12.64
N GLU A 296 -15.63 -13.65 -12.74
CA GLU A 296 -16.53 -13.84 -13.90
C GLU A 296 -17.48 -12.66 -14.04
N VAL A 297 -18.18 -12.29 -12.97
CA VAL A 297 -19.06 -11.10 -12.97
C VAL A 297 -18.25 -9.80 -13.21
N ALA A 298 -17.10 -9.65 -12.56
CA ALA A 298 -16.26 -8.47 -12.76
C ALA A 298 -15.81 -8.33 -14.20
N TRP A 299 -15.46 -9.43 -14.86
CA TRP A 299 -15.07 -9.43 -16.26
C TRP A 299 -16.24 -9.11 -17.19
N SER A 300 -17.43 -9.66 -16.95
CA SER A 300 -18.64 -9.32 -17.70
C SER A 300 -18.95 -7.81 -17.62
N LEU A 301 -18.88 -7.23 -16.43
CA LEU A 301 -19.09 -5.80 -16.23
C LEU A 301 -18.02 -4.94 -16.94
N ILE A 302 -16.77 -5.41 -17.02
CA ILE A 302 -15.70 -4.74 -17.78
C ILE A 302 -15.96 -4.84 -19.26
N ASP A 303 -16.42 -5.97 -19.76
CA ASP A 303 -16.71 -6.18 -21.20
C ASP A 303 -17.86 -5.29 -21.68
N GLU A 304 -18.86 -5.07 -20.81
CA GLU A 304 -19.98 -4.17 -21.10
C GLU A 304 -19.56 -2.69 -21.08
N GLU A 305 -18.71 -2.28 -20.12
CA GLU A 305 -18.31 -0.88 -19.91
C GLU A 305 -16.77 -0.73 -19.85
N PRO A 306 -16.04 -1.07 -20.93
CA PRO A 306 -14.57 -1.16 -20.88
C PRO A 306 -13.87 0.19 -20.69
N LEU A 307 -14.46 1.28 -21.17
CA LEU A 307 -13.85 2.62 -21.15
C LEU A 307 -14.11 3.36 -19.83
N THR A 308 -15.31 3.27 -19.29
CA THR A 308 -15.76 4.04 -18.11
C THR A 308 -15.74 3.21 -16.84
N GLY A 309 -15.85 1.89 -16.95
CA GLY A 309 -16.16 1.02 -15.83
C GLY A 309 -17.57 1.30 -15.30
N VAL A 310 -17.95 0.66 -14.22
CA VAL A 310 -19.26 0.83 -13.57
C VAL A 310 -19.33 2.09 -12.68
N GLY A 311 -18.19 2.70 -12.41
CA GLY A 311 -18.07 3.88 -11.57
C GLY A 311 -17.65 3.61 -10.12
N PRO A 312 -17.14 4.64 -9.41
CA PRO A 312 -16.54 4.49 -8.09
C PRO A 312 -17.51 3.91 -7.06
N GLY A 313 -17.15 2.75 -6.48
CA GLY A 313 -17.89 2.10 -5.40
C GLY A 313 -19.18 1.39 -5.80
N LEU A 314 -19.50 1.30 -7.08
CA LEU A 314 -20.76 0.70 -7.55
C LEU A 314 -20.68 -0.79 -7.81
N PHE A 315 -19.50 -1.40 -7.74
CA PHE A 315 -19.32 -2.83 -8.01
C PHE A 315 -20.28 -3.73 -7.22
N GLN A 316 -20.49 -3.48 -5.93
CA GLN A 316 -21.40 -4.29 -5.12
C GLN A 316 -22.84 -4.25 -5.64
N ALA A 317 -23.34 -3.07 -5.99
CA ALA A 317 -24.70 -2.90 -6.52
C ALA A 317 -24.86 -3.61 -7.87
N GLU A 318 -23.88 -3.44 -8.77
CA GLU A 318 -23.86 -4.12 -10.07
C GLU A 318 -23.71 -5.64 -9.92
N TYR A 319 -22.89 -6.11 -9.00
CA TYR A 319 -22.77 -7.52 -8.69
C TYR A 319 -24.10 -8.12 -8.17
N GLN A 320 -24.81 -7.41 -7.31
CA GLN A 320 -26.09 -7.85 -6.78
C GLN A 320 -27.20 -7.85 -7.85
N THR A 321 -27.21 -6.90 -8.76
CA THR A 321 -28.25 -6.78 -9.80
C THR A 321 -28.01 -7.74 -10.97
N ARG A 322 -26.76 -7.88 -11.41
CA ARG A 322 -26.39 -8.62 -12.64
C ARG A 322 -25.75 -9.98 -12.38
N GLY A 323 -25.25 -10.24 -11.16
CA GLY A 323 -24.46 -11.44 -10.86
C GLY A 323 -25.21 -12.74 -11.15
N ARG A 324 -26.53 -12.81 -10.89
CA ARG A 324 -27.33 -13.99 -11.20
C ARG A 324 -27.45 -14.24 -12.70
N GLU A 325 -27.63 -13.18 -13.49
CA GLU A 325 -27.75 -13.27 -14.95
C GLU A 325 -26.41 -13.70 -15.56
N ASN A 326 -25.32 -13.08 -15.14
CA ASN A 326 -23.99 -13.34 -15.67
C ASN A 326 -23.48 -14.75 -15.33
N LEU A 327 -23.80 -15.28 -14.13
CA LEU A 327 -23.40 -16.62 -13.72
C LEU A 327 -24.38 -17.73 -14.16
N GLY A 328 -25.60 -17.39 -14.56
CA GLY A 328 -26.66 -18.36 -14.83
C GLY A 328 -27.24 -19.07 -13.58
N HIS A 329 -26.74 -18.72 -12.39
CA HIS A 329 -27.21 -19.25 -11.09
C HIS A 329 -27.12 -18.18 -9.99
N ILE A 330 -27.65 -18.52 -8.80
CA ILE A 330 -27.57 -17.61 -7.64
C ILE A 330 -26.11 -17.57 -7.16
N PRO A 331 -25.50 -16.36 -7.02
CA PRO A 331 -24.15 -16.22 -6.49
C PRO A 331 -23.98 -16.86 -5.12
N MET A 332 -22.83 -17.49 -4.87
CA MET A 332 -22.49 -18.08 -3.57
C MET A 332 -22.39 -17.05 -2.44
N GLU A 333 -22.12 -15.80 -2.78
CA GLU A 333 -22.04 -14.68 -1.85
C GLU A 333 -22.65 -13.43 -2.47
N TRP A 334 -23.57 -12.76 -1.74
CA TRP A 334 -24.25 -11.56 -2.24
C TRP A 334 -23.59 -10.24 -1.83
N ASN A 335 -22.93 -10.25 -0.69
CA ASN A 335 -22.39 -9.03 -0.09
C ASN A 335 -20.91 -8.88 -0.42
N ILE A 336 -20.61 -8.51 -1.66
CA ILE A 336 -19.27 -8.40 -2.21
C ILE A 336 -18.94 -6.92 -2.51
N PRO A 337 -18.27 -6.20 -1.60
CA PRO A 337 -18.03 -4.77 -1.76
C PRO A 337 -17.04 -4.40 -2.88
N HIS A 338 -16.23 -5.36 -3.34
CA HIS A 338 -15.18 -5.11 -4.34
C HIS A 338 -14.75 -6.42 -5.03
N PRO A 339 -14.13 -6.35 -6.23
CA PRO A 339 -13.86 -7.53 -7.08
C PRO A 339 -12.69 -8.41 -6.62
N HIS A 340 -12.17 -8.26 -5.41
CA HIS A 340 -11.03 -9.03 -4.87
C HIS A 340 -9.82 -9.16 -5.82
N ASN A 341 -9.62 -8.16 -6.65
CA ASN A 341 -8.47 -8.03 -7.55
C ASN A 341 -8.20 -6.54 -7.79
N ILE A 342 -6.96 -6.09 -7.54
CA ILE A 342 -6.59 -4.69 -7.65
C ILE A 342 -6.76 -4.15 -9.08
N PHE A 343 -6.43 -4.93 -10.11
CA PHE A 343 -6.52 -4.49 -11.50
C PHE A 343 -7.98 -4.34 -11.95
N PHE A 344 -8.83 -5.32 -11.64
CA PHE A 344 -10.27 -5.21 -11.86
C PHE A 344 -10.88 -4.05 -11.09
N ALA A 345 -10.45 -3.85 -9.83
CA ALA A 345 -10.94 -2.74 -9.01
C ALA A 345 -10.61 -1.37 -9.63
N PHE A 346 -9.38 -1.18 -10.13
CA PHE A 346 -9.02 0.06 -10.81
C PHE A 346 -9.80 0.24 -12.12
N TRP A 347 -9.99 -0.84 -12.88
CA TRP A 347 -10.74 -0.80 -14.13
C TRP A 347 -12.22 -0.49 -13.90
N LEU A 348 -12.89 -1.22 -13.01
CA LEU A 348 -14.31 -1.04 -12.71
C LEU A 348 -14.64 0.33 -12.10
N ASN A 349 -13.77 0.87 -11.24
CA ASN A 349 -14.02 2.15 -10.55
C ASN A 349 -13.56 3.39 -11.33
N ALA A 350 -12.64 3.27 -12.28
CA ALA A 350 -12.06 4.41 -13.00
C ALA A 350 -11.83 4.13 -14.49
N GLY A 351 -12.48 3.09 -15.03
CA GLY A 351 -12.42 2.74 -16.44
C GLY A 351 -11.01 2.35 -16.91
N LEU A 352 -10.83 2.34 -18.21
CA LEU A 352 -9.53 2.06 -18.84
C LEU A 352 -8.43 3.00 -18.35
N LEU A 353 -8.74 4.26 -18.02
CA LEU A 353 -7.77 5.19 -17.44
C LEU A 353 -7.28 4.74 -16.07
N GLY A 354 -8.15 4.13 -15.27
CA GLY A 354 -7.78 3.52 -13.99
C GLY A 354 -6.83 2.35 -14.15
N LEU A 355 -7.10 1.44 -15.10
CA LEU A 355 -6.20 0.33 -15.41
C LEU A 355 -4.84 0.84 -15.91
N ILE A 356 -4.81 1.80 -16.82
CA ILE A 356 -3.58 2.43 -17.30
C ILE A 356 -2.82 3.07 -16.14
N ALA A 357 -3.51 3.70 -15.19
CA ALA A 357 -2.88 4.34 -14.05
C ALA A 357 -2.17 3.32 -13.15
N ILE A 358 -2.83 2.22 -12.75
CA ILE A 358 -2.18 1.21 -11.89
C ILE A 358 -1.01 0.53 -12.57
N LEU A 359 -1.11 0.22 -13.86
CA LEU A 359 0.00 -0.33 -14.66
C LEU A 359 1.16 0.67 -14.79
N SER A 360 0.85 1.96 -14.98
CA SER A 360 1.86 3.03 -15.02
C SER A 360 2.56 3.20 -13.67
N PHE A 361 1.84 3.15 -12.54
CA PHE A 361 2.45 3.18 -11.21
C PHE A 361 3.39 1.99 -11.01
N LEU A 362 3.01 0.80 -11.47
CA LEU A 362 3.85 -0.39 -11.41
C LEU A 362 5.15 -0.19 -12.21
N VAL A 363 5.08 0.30 -13.45
CA VAL A 363 6.25 0.58 -14.29
C VAL A 363 7.14 1.66 -13.67
N LEU A 364 6.57 2.81 -13.32
CA LEU A 364 7.31 3.95 -12.76
C LEU A 364 8.02 3.59 -11.44
N SER A 365 7.38 2.82 -10.58
CA SER A 365 7.95 2.39 -9.31
C SER A 365 9.18 1.50 -9.48
N ASN A 366 9.25 0.72 -10.57
CA ASN A 366 10.36 -0.17 -10.87
C ASN A 366 11.54 0.48 -11.63
N LEU A 367 11.43 1.74 -12.08
CA LEU A 367 12.51 2.45 -12.78
C LEU A 367 13.79 2.55 -11.95
N ARG A 368 13.66 2.70 -10.64
CA ARG A 368 14.78 2.71 -9.71
C ARG A 368 14.39 2.02 -8.41
N PHE A 369 15.16 1.00 -8.02
CA PHE A 369 14.90 0.30 -6.78
C PHE A 369 15.05 1.21 -5.54
N THR A 370 14.04 1.17 -4.69
CA THR A 370 13.99 1.82 -3.38
C THR A 370 13.42 0.83 -2.37
N TYR A 371 13.73 0.94 -1.08
CA TYR A 371 13.21 -0.03 -0.10
C TYR A 371 11.68 0.00 0.08
N PRO A 372 10.95 1.12 -0.10
CA PRO A 372 9.48 1.09 -0.09
C PRO A 372 8.88 0.34 -1.28
N LEU A 373 9.65 0.13 -2.37
CA LEU A 373 9.19 -0.68 -3.50
C LEU A 373 8.87 -2.12 -3.08
N ILE A 374 9.54 -2.65 -2.05
CA ILE A 374 9.26 -3.99 -1.52
C ILE A 374 7.85 -4.01 -0.90
N ALA A 375 7.49 -2.97 -0.15
CA ALA A 375 6.14 -2.82 0.40
C ALA A 375 5.09 -2.62 -0.71
N PHE A 376 5.43 -1.91 -1.77
CA PHE A 376 4.56 -1.76 -2.95
C PHE A 376 4.32 -3.11 -3.65
N TRP A 377 5.36 -3.93 -3.82
CA TRP A 377 5.18 -5.30 -4.32
C TRP A 377 4.30 -6.14 -3.40
N GLY A 378 4.38 -5.95 -2.08
CA GLY A 378 3.44 -6.57 -1.13
C GLY A 378 1.99 -6.16 -1.38
N ILE A 379 1.74 -4.87 -1.67
CA ILE A 379 0.41 -4.38 -2.06
C ILE A 379 -0.05 -5.04 -3.36
N ILE A 380 0.78 -5.07 -4.40
CA ILE A 380 0.41 -5.62 -5.71
C ILE A 380 0.15 -7.13 -5.65
N ILE A 381 1.03 -7.90 -5.01
CA ILE A 381 0.88 -9.36 -4.91
C ILE A 381 -0.33 -9.73 -4.05
N HIS A 382 -0.55 -9.06 -2.90
CA HIS A 382 -1.76 -9.22 -2.12
C HIS A 382 -3.00 -8.83 -2.93
N GLY A 383 -2.88 -7.77 -3.73
CA GLY A 383 -3.92 -7.22 -4.58
C GLY A 383 -4.33 -8.09 -5.76
N ILE A 384 -3.59 -9.17 -6.08
CA ILE A 384 -4.06 -10.18 -7.06
C ILE A 384 -5.27 -10.95 -6.50
N PHE A 385 -5.36 -11.08 -5.17
CA PHE A 385 -6.38 -11.86 -4.48
C PHE A 385 -7.33 -11.02 -3.62
N ASP A 386 -7.10 -9.68 -3.54
CA ASP A 386 -7.90 -8.77 -2.75
C ASP A 386 -7.79 -7.32 -3.30
N THR A 387 -8.36 -6.32 -2.60
CA THR A 387 -8.44 -4.95 -3.12
C THR A 387 -7.79 -3.95 -2.14
N PRO A 388 -6.45 -3.77 -2.17
CA PRO A 388 -5.70 -2.97 -1.21
C PRO A 388 -5.68 -1.44 -1.49
N PHE A 389 -6.67 -0.90 -2.20
CA PHE A 389 -6.75 0.53 -2.50
C PHE A 389 -8.13 1.13 -2.18
N TRP A 390 -9.21 0.52 -2.64
CA TRP A 390 -10.56 1.09 -2.63
C TRP A 390 -11.19 1.05 -1.22
N LYS A 391 -10.63 1.88 -0.31
CA LYS A 391 -11.10 2.21 1.03
C LYS A 391 -10.31 3.43 1.54
N ASN A 392 -10.89 4.25 2.42
CA ASN A 392 -10.26 5.49 2.87
C ASN A 392 -8.82 5.31 3.41
N ASP A 393 -8.63 4.38 4.34
CA ASP A 393 -7.32 4.10 4.96
C ASP A 393 -6.36 3.38 4.02
N LEU A 394 -6.85 2.42 3.23
CA LEU A 394 -6.02 1.65 2.30
C LEU A 394 -5.48 2.52 1.16
N SER A 395 -6.29 3.45 0.65
CA SER A 395 -5.83 4.42 -0.34
C SER A 395 -4.74 5.35 0.23
N MET A 396 -4.85 5.79 1.49
CA MET A 396 -3.78 6.55 2.16
C MET A 396 -2.49 5.74 2.27
N ILE A 397 -2.59 4.44 2.62
CA ILE A 397 -1.44 3.53 2.68
C ILE A 397 -0.79 3.37 1.31
N PHE A 398 -1.59 3.20 0.25
CA PHE A 398 -1.09 3.14 -1.11
C PHE A 398 -0.30 4.42 -1.47
N TRP A 399 -0.86 5.59 -1.19
CA TRP A 399 -0.24 6.86 -1.54
C TRP A 399 0.97 7.22 -0.68
N ILE A 400 1.06 6.83 0.59
CA ILE A 400 2.27 7.03 1.40
C ILE A 400 3.42 6.16 0.89
N ILE A 401 3.16 4.91 0.48
CA ILE A 401 4.16 4.01 -0.10
C ILE A 401 4.63 4.53 -1.47
N LEU A 402 3.70 4.92 -2.33
CA LEU A 402 4.02 5.47 -3.65
C LEU A 402 4.79 6.81 -3.54
N GLY A 403 4.35 7.67 -2.61
CA GLY A 403 5.05 8.91 -2.26
C GLY A 403 6.48 8.67 -1.77
N ALA A 404 6.67 7.65 -0.94
CA ALA A 404 8.00 7.27 -0.48
C ALA A 404 8.92 6.81 -1.63
N ILE A 405 8.39 6.04 -2.57
CA ILE A 405 9.13 5.60 -3.76
C ILE A 405 9.57 6.80 -4.58
N VAL A 406 8.64 7.68 -4.95
CA VAL A 406 8.96 8.83 -5.82
C VAL A 406 9.88 9.85 -5.14
N ILE A 407 9.75 10.07 -3.83
CA ILE A 407 10.66 10.93 -3.06
C ILE A 407 12.09 10.38 -3.12
N LEU A 408 12.28 9.08 -2.93
CA LEU A 408 13.60 8.45 -3.02
C LEU A 408 14.13 8.41 -4.45
N GLN A 409 13.29 8.27 -5.46
CA GLN A 409 13.69 8.36 -6.86
C GLN A 409 14.11 9.79 -7.23
N THR A 410 13.46 10.80 -6.67
CA THR A 410 13.68 12.21 -6.99
C THR A 410 14.85 12.81 -6.21
N TYR A 411 14.89 12.58 -4.90
CA TYR A 411 15.82 13.25 -3.98
C TYR A 411 16.84 12.29 -3.34
N GLY A 412 16.68 10.99 -3.54
CA GLY A 412 17.61 10.00 -2.99
C GLY A 412 18.99 10.08 -3.65
N THR A 413 20.07 10.07 -2.86
CA THR A 413 21.43 9.96 -3.39
C THR A 413 21.56 8.69 -4.23
N PRO A 414 22.05 8.77 -5.49
CA PRO A 414 22.32 7.59 -6.27
C PRO A 414 23.30 6.69 -5.51
N PRO A 415 23.18 5.34 -5.60
CA PRO A 415 24.15 4.45 -5.01
C PRO A 415 25.53 4.83 -5.56
N THR A 416 26.44 5.22 -4.69
CA THR A 416 27.82 5.52 -5.07
C THR A 416 28.37 4.32 -5.82
N LYS A 417 28.66 4.45 -7.11
CA LYS A 417 29.44 3.45 -7.84
C LYS A 417 30.71 3.28 -6.99
N LYS A 418 30.90 2.10 -6.39
CA LYS A 418 32.18 1.77 -5.78
C LYS A 418 33.22 2.05 -6.86
N ARG A 419 33.98 3.13 -6.70
CA ARG A 419 35.16 3.36 -7.51
C ARG A 419 35.97 2.07 -7.38
N LYS A 420 36.09 1.30 -8.46
CA LYS A 420 37.10 0.27 -8.54
C LYS A 420 38.40 1.00 -8.24
N THR A 421 38.83 0.96 -7.02
CA THR A 421 40.17 1.39 -6.65
C THR A 421 41.08 0.41 -7.36
N GLY A 422 41.43 0.77 -8.60
CA GLY A 422 42.52 0.17 -9.29
C GLY A 422 43.72 0.31 -8.35
N ILE A 423 44.17 -0.79 -7.77
CA ILE A 423 45.44 -0.88 -7.10
C ILE A 423 46.47 -0.52 -8.16
N ARG A 424 46.79 0.78 -8.27
CA ARG A 424 48.04 1.18 -8.88
C ARG A 424 49.13 0.58 -8.00
N LYS A 425 49.65 -0.61 -8.40
CA LYS A 425 50.93 -1.08 -7.94
C LYS A 425 51.91 0.10 -8.12
N ARG A 426 52.22 0.79 -7.05
CA ARG A 426 53.37 1.67 -7.00
C ARG A 426 54.59 0.78 -7.23
N LEU A 427 55.11 0.83 -8.44
CA LEU A 427 56.45 0.34 -8.72
C LEU A 427 57.37 1.07 -7.77
N ALA A 428 57.95 0.31 -6.82
CA ALA A 428 59.02 0.79 -5.96
C ALA A 428 60.18 1.28 -6.83
N PRO A 429 60.81 2.41 -6.55
CA PRO A 429 61.96 2.84 -7.32
C PRO A 429 63.07 1.84 -7.09
N ARG A 430 63.63 1.29 -8.18
CA ARG A 430 64.87 0.51 -8.21
C ARG A 430 65.99 1.34 -7.59
N VAL A 431 66.43 1.03 -6.41
CA VAL A 431 67.68 1.55 -5.83
C VAL A 431 68.83 0.91 -6.57
N SER A 432 69.50 1.67 -7.41
CA SER A 432 70.76 1.32 -8.08
C SER A 432 71.88 1.29 -7.03
N LYS A 433 72.39 0.13 -6.72
CA LYS A 433 73.72 -0.03 -6.06
C LYS A 433 74.80 0.46 -7.00
N ARG A 434 75.30 1.65 -6.76
CA ARG A 434 76.70 1.95 -7.23
C ARG A 434 77.59 2.00 -6.04
N ALA A 435 78.53 1.06 -6.10
CA ALA A 435 79.73 1.03 -5.28
C ALA A 435 80.58 2.29 -5.50
N ARG A 436 81.15 2.79 -4.44
CA ARG A 436 82.42 3.52 -4.56
C ARG A 436 83.26 3.23 -3.33
N ILE A 437 84.41 2.72 -3.66
CA ILE A 437 85.62 2.54 -2.93
C ILE A 437 86.38 3.88 -2.79
N GLN A 438 87.22 3.96 -1.74
CA GLN A 438 88.33 4.92 -1.49
C GLN A 438 87.93 6.19 -0.68
N TYR A 439 88.56 6.56 0.42
CA TYR A 439 89.90 6.32 1.05
C TYR A 439 89.72 6.25 2.56
#